data_a06c44ac58cec1c7d904fd6e23d0dffa
#
_entry.id   a06c44ac58cec1c7d904fd6e23d0dffa
#
_cell.length_a   1.000
_cell.length_b   1.000
_cell.length_c   1.000
_cell.angle_alpha   90.00
_cell.angle_beta   90.00
_cell.angle_gamma   90.00
#
_symmetry.space_group_name_H-M   'P 1'
#
loop_
_entity.id
_entity.type
_entity.pdbx_description
1 polymer ?
#
loop_
_entity_poly.entity_id
_entity_poly.type
_entity_poly.pdbx_seq_one_letter_code
_entity_poly.pdbx_strand_id
1 'polypeptide(L)'
;MTNLESTIKTVLESLKPKLATETWESRRRYFNQMLKCAESLGITEPCAELYAAFIADDHGSPERRSLHMRCVKLIDGSACTHAKDGNGVLFNEPPMPCEADVESFFNGRKFPIAEGVRIDHLIVKAEMEMVFLCLTVSTMGQYRHSWMEIRCCFYNAGISEYDDALMQGFIRRIKSLRDNGDMKEWKWKINRKAAYVLMEIANTGHFQWRAIKRDRGCDSSGIASVRSKYLESLEQRNLSKATIDLHDYVFRKTAEFTGVDALKDLKSLSPQTIQIAVTKFAGICNRRSMATIMPIFRSLLAFLHASGLTEKDLSGVVMGVFVQRCSVAAYLSENDQANLISQLENEPKRTKAVILLAMKLGLRDSDICSLTFQEIDWRKDKIRLSQKKTGEPLVLPLIPDIGNTLMDYILNERPKRNAHYPYIFLRKQAPYNKLSSVYPICSKFLELHKVKPINGTAKGAHLFRYSLVHRLLAAKVPHQVITDVLGHISKESDKPYLSMEESMLRMCALDLSAIGRVSWRGGAADD
;
A
#
# COMPACT_ATOMS: atom_id res chain seq x y z
N MET A 1 28.32 -49.94 9.93
CA MET A 1 27.61 -48.69 9.67
C MET A 1 26.62 -48.46 10.79
N THR A 2 26.76 -47.39 11.51
CA THR A 2 25.79 -47.03 12.55
C THR A 2 24.47 -46.61 11.89
N ASN A 3 23.36 -46.66 12.63
CA ASN A 3 22.05 -46.22 12.13
C ASN A 3 22.10 -44.77 11.66
N LEU A 4 22.84 -43.91 12.37
CA LEU A 4 23.09 -42.49 12.01
C LEU A 4 23.85 -42.35 10.67
N GLU A 5 24.90 -43.13 10.41
CA GLU A 5 25.63 -43.12 9.14
C GLU A 5 24.76 -43.50 7.95
N SER A 6 23.92 -44.53 8.13
CA SER A 6 22.97 -45.00 7.12
C SER A 6 21.95 -43.90 6.80
N THR A 7 21.42 -43.25 7.82
CA THR A 7 20.45 -42.14 7.67
C THR A 7 21.07 -40.94 6.95
N ILE A 8 22.29 -40.51 7.34
CA ILE A 8 23.01 -39.42 6.71
C ILE A 8 23.29 -39.70 5.23
N LYS A 9 23.70 -40.95 4.91
CA LYS A 9 23.97 -41.37 3.53
C LYS A 9 22.71 -41.28 2.67
N THR A 10 21.59 -41.77 3.14
CA THR A 10 20.29 -41.73 2.46
C THR A 10 19.87 -40.26 2.21
N VAL A 11 20.00 -39.40 3.20
CA VAL A 11 19.70 -37.97 3.07
C VAL A 11 20.60 -37.29 2.02
N LEU A 12 21.90 -37.55 2.05
CA LEU A 12 22.85 -36.96 1.09
C LEU A 12 22.59 -37.43 -0.36
N GLU A 13 22.24 -38.68 -0.56
CA GLU A 13 21.85 -39.22 -1.87
C GLU A 13 20.57 -38.57 -2.40
N SER A 14 19.58 -38.36 -1.55
CA SER A 14 18.34 -37.69 -1.90
C SER A 14 18.51 -36.20 -2.27
N LEU A 15 19.54 -35.55 -1.71
CA LEU A 15 19.84 -34.14 -1.93
C LEU A 15 20.70 -33.88 -3.17
N LYS A 16 21.52 -34.86 -3.59
CA LYS A 16 22.46 -34.72 -4.70
C LYS A 16 21.85 -34.23 -6.01
N PRO A 17 20.67 -34.74 -6.46
CA PRO A 17 20.04 -34.24 -7.69
C PRO A 17 19.32 -32.90 -7.51
N LYS A 18 19.13 -32.39 -6.27
CA LYS A 18 18.32 -31.23 -5.96
C LYS A 18 19.15 -29.98 -5.62
N LEU A 19 20.44 -30.11 -5.38
CA LEU A 19 21.32 -29.04 -4.95
C LEU A 19 22.46 -28.79 -5.93
N ALA A 20 22.92 -27.54 -6.02
CA ALA A 20 24.17 -27.21 -6.70
C ALA A 20 25.35 -27.90 -6.00
N THR A 21 26.38 -28.28 -6.77
CA THR A 21 27.53 -29.06 -6.30
C THR A 21 28.19 -28.46 -5.05
N GLU A 22 28.45 -27.15 -5.05
CA GLU A 22 29.04 -26.45 -3.89
C GLU A 22 28.18 -26.51 -2.63
N THR A 23 26.85 -26.40 -2.80
CA THR A 23 25.89 -26.49 -1.70
C THR A 23 25.83 -27.91 -1.15
N TRP A 24 25.86 -28.92 -2.03
CA TRP A 24 25.88 -30.33 -1.63
C TRP A 24 27.16 -30.69 -0.86
N GLU A 25 28.33 -30.27 -1.36
CA GLU A 25 29.62 -30.47 -0.66
C GLU A 25 29.68 -29.78 0.69
N SER A 26 29.09 -28.58 0.79
CA SER A 26 28.95 -27.90 2.07
C SER A 26 28.11 -28.72 3.05
N ARG A 27 26.98 -29.28 2.61
CA ARG A 27 26.13 -30.15 3.44
C ARG A 27 26.86 -31.43 3.88
N ARG A 28 27.58 -32.06 2.96
CA ARG A 28 28.41 -33.24 3.27
C ARG A 28 29.45 -32.97 4.36
N ARG A 29 30.12 -31.80 4.32
CA ARG A 29 31.06 -31.38 5.35
C ARG A 29 30.42 -31.25 6.74
N TYR A 30 29.26 -30.65 6.82
CA TYR A 30 28.54 -30.50 8.10
C TYR A 30 28.01 -31.83 8.62
N PHE A 31 27.53 -32.74 7.78
CA PHE A 31 27.16 -34.08 8.20
C PHE A 31 28.36 -34.90 8.71
N ASN A 32 29.54 -34.75 8.11
CA ASN A 32 30.76 -35.34 8.63
C ASN A 32 31.17 -34.78 10.00
N GLN A 33 30.92 -33.50 10.25
CA GLN A 33 31.13 -32.90 11.58
C GLN A 33 30.13 -33.49 12.60
N MET A 34 28.89 -33.68 12.20
CA MET A 34 27.89 -34.33 13.06
C MET A 34 28.27 -35.79 13.42
N LEU A 35 28.84 -36.54 12.50
CA LEU A 35 29.35 -37.91 12.79
C LEU A 35 30.51 -37.87 13.79
N LYS A 36 31.45 -36.94 13.65
CA LYS A 36 32.54 -36.76 14.62
C LYS A 36 32.03 -36.38 16.02
N CYS A 37 30.99 -35.52 16.07
CA CYS A 37 30.32 -35.18 17.31
C CYS A 37 29.65 -36.41 17.94
N ALA A 38 29.00 -37.24 17.13
CA ALA A 38 28.39 -38.50 17.58
C ALA A 38 29.42 -39.49 18.11
N GLU A 39 30.57 -39.63 17.42
CA GLU A 39 31.68 -40.47 17.87
C GLU A 39 32.24 -40.02 19.23
N SER A 40 32.38 -38.69 19.42
CA SER A 40 32.91 -38.13 20.69
C SER A 40 31.93 -38.34 21.86
N LEU A 41 30.64 -38.50 21.60
CA LEU A 41 29.58 -38.70 22.58
C LEU A 41 29.21 -40.19 22.74
N GLY A 42 29.78 -41.09 21.92
CA GLY A 42 29.43 -42.51 21.91
C GLY A 42 28.00 -42.79 21.40
N ILE A 43 27.43 -41.91 20.63
CA ILE A 43 26.05 -41.96 20.13
C ILE A 43 26.04 -42.58 18.74
N THR A 44 25.24 -43.63 18.53
CA THR A 44 25.15 -44.36 17.26
C THR A 44 23.85 -44.13 16.50
N GLU A 45 22.87 -43.47 17.13
CA GLU A 45 21.54 -43.21 16.59
C GLU A 45 21.20 -41.70 16.62
N PRO A 46 20.36 -41.22 15.71
CA PRO A 46 19.84 -39.86 15.75
C PRO A 46 19.04 -39.62 17.05
N CYS A 47 19.48 -38.67 17.88
CA CYS A 47 18.80 -38.33 19.13
C CYS A 47 18.93 -36.86 19.48
N ALA A 48 18.06 -36.37 20.38
CA ALA A 48 18.02 -34.99 20.80
C ALA A 48 19.33 -34.50 21.44
N GLU A 49 20.04 -35.38 22.16
CA GLU A 49 21.32 -35.07 22.82
C GLU A 49 22.42 -34.76 21.78
N LEU A 50 22.54 -35.61 20.75
CA LEU A 50 23.45 -35.38 19.62
C LEU A 50 23.14 -34.07 18.92
N TYR A 51 21.86 -33.79 18.66
CA TYR A 51 21.46 -32.57 17.96
C TYR A 51 21.78 -31.32 18.77
N ALA A 52 21.56 -31.36 20.07
CA ALA A 52 21.89 -30.25 20.96
C ALA A 52 23.41 -29.99 21.00
N ALA A 53 24.21 -31.03 21.14
CA ALA A 53 25.68 -30.93 21.16
C ALA A 53 26.21 -30.41 19.81
N PHE A 54 25.74 -30.98 18.70
CA PHE A 54 26.15 -30.55 17.35
C PHE A 54 25.78 -29.10 17.04
N ILE A 55 24.60 -28.62 17.48
CA ILE A 55 24.19 -27.23 17.31
C ILE A 55 25.02 -26.29 18.20
N ALA A 56 25.40 -26.74 19.39
CA ALA A 56 26.22 -25.95 20.31
C ALA A 56 27.69 -25.78 19.84
N ASP A 57 28.17 -26.69 18.97
CA ASP A 57 29.51 -26.62 18.35
C ASP A 57 29.56 -25.63 17.18
N ASP A 58 28.93 -24.48 17.34
CA ASP A 58 28.88 -23.40 16.33
C ASP A 58 30.07 -22.41 16.41
N HIS A 59 30.97 -22.60 17.39
CA HIS A 59 32.06 -21.71 17.68
C HIS A 59 31.67 -20.21 17.73
N GLY A 60 30.45 -19.91 18.16
CA GLY A 60 29.92 -18.56 18.26
C GLY A 60 29.49 -17.92 16.93
N SER A 61 29.44 -18.67 15.82
CA SER A 61 29.02 -18.18 14.51
C SER A 61 27.52 -18.43 14.25
N PRO A 62 26.69 -17.39 14.15
CA PRO A 62 25.25 -17.54 13.83
C PRO A 62 24.99 -18.24 12.50
N GLU A 63 25.92 -18.11 11.53
CA GLU A 63 25.82 -18.72 10.22
C GLU A 63 26.06 -20.24 10.30
N ARG A 64 27.09 -20.67 11.03
CA ARG A 64 27.35 -22.09 11.30
C ARG A 64 26.19 -22.73 12.05
N ARG A 65 25.70 -22.08 13.09
CA ARG A 65 24.53 -22.54 13.84
C ARG A 65 23.31 -22.77 12.94
N SER A 66 23.03 -21.83 12.04
CA SER A 66 21.95 -21.99 11.06
C SER A 66 22.16 -23.20 10.14
N LEU A 67 23.40 -23.50 9.75
CA LEU A 67 23.74 -24.64 8.90
C LEU A 67 23.65 -25.96 9.66
N HIS A 68 24.10 -26.01 10.92
CA HIS A 68 23.94 -27.16 11.82
C HIS A 68 22.45 -27.49 12.02
N MET A 69 21.63 -26.49 12.33
CA MET A 69 20.17 -26.67 12.46
C MET A 69 19.52 -27.22 11.18
N ARG A 70 19.98 -26.78 10.00
CA ARG A 70 19.47 -27.32 8.72
C ARG A 70 19.87 -28.78 8.51
N CYS A 71 21.06 -29.18 8.93
CA CYS A 71 21.47 -30.59 8.84
C CYS A 71 20.65 -31.48 9.79
N VAL A 72 20.41 -31.03 11.01
CA VAL A 72 19.51 -31.71 11.95
C VAL A 72 18.12 -31.90 11.38
N LYS A 73 17.50 -30.86 10.81
CA LYS A 73 16.18 -30.94 10.16
C LYS A 73 16.10 -31.93 9.01
N LEU A 74 17.20 -32.15 8.31
CA LEU A 74 17.25 -33.10 7.19
C LEU A 74 17.32 -34.56 7.64
N ILE A 75 17.83 -34.84 8.85
CA ILE A 75 17.91 -36.18 9.42
C ILE A 75 16.64 -36.54 10.18
N ASP A 76 16.15 -35.60 10.96
CA ASP A 76 15.02 -35.85 11.88
C ASP A 76 13.69 -36.01 11.14
N GLY A 77 13.60 -35.72 9.84
CA GLY A 77 12.40 -35.93 8.99
C GLY A 77 11.06 -35.51 9.59
N SER A 78 10.97 -35.45 10.90
CA SER A 78 9.96 -34.77 11.68
C SER A 78 10.33 -33.29 11.66
N ALA A 79 9.41 -32.45 11.30
CA ALA A 79 9.61 -31.02 11.38
C ALA A 79 10.13 -30.69 12.79
N CYS A 80 11.45 -30.50 12.93
CA CYS A 80 12.03 -30.01 14.16
C CYS A 80 11.51 -28.61 14.42
N THR A 81 10.38 -28.55 15.08
CA THR A 81 9.78 -27.35 15.64
C THR A 81 10.37 -27.07 17.03
N HIS A 82 11.64 -27.40 17.24
CA HIS A 82 12.32 -27.05 18.47
C HIS A 82 12.79 -25.60 18.38
N ALA A 83 11.93 -24.70 18.78
CA ALA A 83 12.32 -23.34 19.09
C ALA A 83 13.06 -23.37 20.43
N LYS A 84 14.28 -22.84 20.45
CA LYS A 84 14.99 -22.55 21.69
C LYS A 84 14.47 -21.24 22.27
N ASP A 85 14.14 -21.22 23.56
CA ASP A 85 14.15 -20.01 24.33
C ASP A 85 15.60 -19.46 24.41
N GLY A 86 15.79 -18.23 24.89
CA GLY A 86 17.11 -17.64 25.07
C GLY A 86 18.02 -18.44 26.00
N ASN A 87 17.52 -19.46 26.72
CA ASN A 87 18.21 -20.31 27.71
C ASN A 87 18.52 -21.72 27.21
N GLY A 88 18.15 -22.08 25.97
CA GLY A 88 18.54 -23.35 25.37
C GLY A 88 17.65 -24.55 25.71
N VAL A 89 16.47 -24.34 26.29
CA VAL A 89 15.50 -25.41 26.60
C VAL A 89 14.77 -25.82 25.32
N LEU A 90 14.71 -27.13 25.05
CA LEU A 90 13.95 -27.71 23.95
C LEU A 90 12.49 -27.87 24.39
N PHE A 91 11.55 -27.21 23.72
CA PHE A 91 10.13 -27.39 23.93
C PHE A 91 9.57 -28.45 22.97
N ASN A 92 8.84 -29.41 23.49
CA ASN A 92 8.00 -30.30 22.68
C ASN A 92 6.74 -29.54 22.29
N GLU A 93 6.84 -28.80 21.16
CA GLU A 93 5.67 -28.18 20.59
C GLU A 93 4.77 -29.23 19.93
N PRO A 94 3.44 -29.15 20.11
CA PRO A 94 2.53 -30.06 19.44
C PRO A 94 2.66 -29.90 17.91
N PRO A 95 2.37 -30.97 17.14
CA PRO A 95 2.38 -30.87 15.68
C PRO A 95 1.37 -29.83 15.19
N MET A 96 1.70 -29.19 14.07
CA MET A 96 0.79 -28.24 13.43
C MET A 96 -0.46 -28.99 12.94
N PRO A 97 -1.67 -28.40 13.08
CA PRO A 97 -2.91 -28.99 12.57
C PRO A 97 -2.88 -29.09 11.04
N CYS A 98 -3.61 -30.06 10.48
CA CYS A 98 -3.75 -30.15 9.04
C CYS A 98 -4.73 -29.08 8.50
N GLU A 99 -4.65 -28.76 7.20
CA GLU A 99 -5.49 -27.74 6.56
C GLU A 99 -6.99 -28.08 6.68
N ALA A 100 -7.36 -29.36 6.55
CA ALA A 100 -8.75 -29.83 6.67
C ALA A 100 -9.33 -29.60 8.08
N ASP A 101 -8.53 -29.84 9.12
CA ASP A 101 -8.93 -29.59 10.51
C ASP A 101 -9.17 -28.09 10.73
N VAL A 102 -8.32 -27.26 10.15
CA VAL A 102 -8.42 -25.80 10.25
C VAL A 102 -9.63 -25.26 9.49
N GLU A 103 -9.89 -25.75 8.27
CA GLU A 103 -11.10 -25.39 7.52
C GLU A 103 -12.36 -25.78 8.28
N SER A 104 -12.42 -27.00 8.81
CA SER A 104 -13.53 -27.46 9.63
C SER A 104 -13.71 -26.60 10.87
N PHE A 105 -12.62 -26.19 11.51
CA PHE A 105 -12.65 -25.32 12.70
C PHE A 105 -13.23 -23.94 12.39
N PHE A 106 -12.85 -23.32 11.26
CA PHE A 106 -13.32 -21.97 10.91
C PHE A 106 -14.69 -21.93 10.24
N ASN A 107 -15.18 -23.08 9.72
CA ASN A 107 -16.45 -23.15 9.00
C ASN A 107 -17.64 -22.89 9.93
N GLY A 108 -18.49 -21.94 9.56
CA GLY A 108 -19.71 -21.59 10.29
C GLY A 108 -19.51 -20.81 11.60
N ARG A 109 -18.29 -20.47 11.99
CA ARG A 109 -18.04 -19.67 13.21
C ARG A 109 -18.31 -18.19 12.98
N LYS A 110 -18.83 -17.52 14.02
CA LYS A 110 -19.01 -16.08 14.05
C LYS A 110 -17.71 -15.38 14.49
N PHE A 111 -17.44 -14.21 13.94
CA PHE A 111 -16.27 -13.40 14.26
C PHE A 111 -16.68 -12.10 14.99
N PRO A 112 -15.83 -11.56 15.90
CA PRO A 112 -14.54 -12.09 16.35
C PRO A 112 -14.71 -13.42 17.10
N ILE A 113 -13.71 -14.30 16.97
CA ILE A 113 -13.74 -15.56 17.71
C ILE A 113 -13.39 -15.25 19.17
N ALA A 114 -14.36 -15.42 20.04
CA ALA A 114 -14.25 -15.00 21.44
C ALA A 114 -13.36 -15.96 22.28
N GLU A 115 -13.34 -17.26 21.98
CA GLU A 115 -12.64 -18.26 22.79
C GLU A 115 -12.23 -19.50 21.98
N GLY A 116 -11.15 -20.16 22.38
CA GLY A 116 -10.78 -21.52 21.93
C GLY A 116 -10.05 -21.61 20.60
N VAL A 117 -9.51 -20.51 20.06
CA VAL A 117 -8.67 -20.57 18.85
C VAL A 117 -7.22 -20.77 19.22
N ARG A 118 -6.66 -21.94 18.90
CA ARG A 118 -5.22 -22.16 19.08
C ARG A 118 -4.43 -21.30 18.10
N ILE A 119 -3.29 -20.78 18.57
CA ILE A 119 -2.35 -20.02 17.74
C ILE A 119 -1.95 -20.79 16.47
N ASP A 120 -1.84 -22.12 16.56
CA ASP A 120 -1.50 -23.00 15.45
C ASP A 120 -2.57 -22.98 14.34
N HIS A 121 -3.87 -22.97 14.70
CA HIS A 121 -4.96 -22.84 13.73
C HIS A 121 -4.91 -21.53 12.97
N LEU A 122 -4.59 -20.41 13.66
CA LEU A 122 -4.44 -19.12 13.02
C LEU A 122 -3.26 -19.09 12.05
N ILE A 123 -2.13 -19.72 12.41
CA ILE A 123 -0.94 -19.78 11.55
C ILE A 123 -1.24 -20.57 10.26
N VAL A 124 -1.85 -21.76 10.37
CA VAL A 124 -2.20 -22.57 9.20
C VAL A 124 -3.24 -21.84 8.34
N LYS A 125 -4.27 -21.24 8.96
CA LYS A 125 -5.25 -20.43 8.22
C LYS A 125 -4.59 -19.28 7.49
N ALA A 126 -3.62 -18.60 8.11
CA ALA A 126 -2.87 -17.53 7.47
C ALA A 126 -2.04 -18.02 6.26
N GLU A 127 -1.45 -19.20 6.35
CA GLU A 127 -0.74 -19.83 5.22
C GLU A 127 -1.69 -20.15 4.06
N MET A 128 -2.85 -20.74 4.34
CA MET A 128 -3.88 -21.01 3.33
C MET A 128 -4.35 -19.73 2.65
N GLU A 129 -4.64 -18.67 3.41
CA GLU A 129 -5.00 -17.34 2.86
C GLU A 129 -3.89 -16.77 1.98
N MET A 130 -2.61 -16.95 2.34
CA MET A 130 -1.48 -16.49 1.52
C MET A 130 -1.34 -17.27 0.21
N VAL A 131 -1.60 -18.58 0.23
CA VAL A 131 -1.67 -19.40 -1.00
C VAL A 131 -2.80 -18.90 -1.90
N PHE A 132 -3.99 -18.69 -1.33
CA PHE A 132 -5.14 -18.13 -2.05
C PHE A 132 -4.83 -16.75 -2.68
N LEU A 133 -4.06 -15.91 -2.00
CA LEU A 133 -3.60 -14.62 -2.50
C LEU A 133 -2.46 -14.72 -3.53
N CYS A 134 -2.03 -15.92 -3.89
CA CYS A 134 -0.94 -16.18 -4.85
C CYS A 134 0.39 -15.54 -4.44
N LEU A 135 0.71 -15.48 -3.14
CA LEU A 135 1.98 -14.94 -2.67
C LEU A 135 3.14 -15.89 -3.03
N THR A 136 4.32 -15.32 -3.24
CA THR A 136 5.50 -16.12 -3.59
C THR A 136 5.97 -16.98 -2.40
N VAL A 137 6.56 -18.13 -2.70
CA VAL A 137 7.13 -19.04 -1.68
C VAL A 137 8.14 -18.33 -0.78
N SER A 138 8.96 -17.42 -1.36
CA SER A 138 9.91 -16.61 -0.59
C SER A 138 9.20 -15.68 0.41
N THR A 139 8.11 -15.03 -0.02
CA THR A 139 7.30 -14.18 0.89
C THR A 139 6.68 -15.03 1.98
N MET A 140 6.06 -16.15 1.63
CA MET A 140 5.46 -17.08 2.60
C MET A 140 6.50 -17.57 3.61
N GLY A 141 7.72 -17.91 3.16
CA GLY A 141 8.81 -18.34 4.04
C GLY A 141 9.19 -17.31 5.09
N GLN A 142 9.21 -16.01 4.72
CA GLN A 142 9.48 -14.93 5.67
C GLN A 142 8.39 -14.83 6.76
N TYR A 143 7.12 -14.98 6.37
CA TYR A 143 6.01 -14.95 7.34
C TYR A 143 5.99 -16.20 8.23
N ARG A 144 6.23 -17.39 7.67
CA ARG A 144 6.38 -18.62 8.45
C ARG A 144 7.40 -18.46 9.56
N HIS A 145 8.57 -17.90 9.23
CA HIS A 145 9.60 -17.65 10.23
C HIS A 145 9.12 -16.72 11.36
N SER A 146 8.44 -15.64 11.01
CA SER A 146 7.87 -14.72 11.99
C SER A 146 6.76 -15.35 12.83
N TRP A 147 5.91 -16.19 12.23
CA TRP A 147 4.86 -16.91 12.97
C TRP A 147 5.42 -17.97 13.91
N MET A 148 6.53 -18.60 13.56
CA MET A 148 7.22 -19.47 14.50
C MET A 148 7.77 -18.72 15.72
N GLU A 149 8.30 -17.50 15.53
CA GLU A 149 8.69 -16.65 16.67
C GLU A 149 7.48 -16.28 17.55
N ILE A 150 6.33 -15.98 16.96
CA ILE A 150 5.07 -15.73 17.70
C ILE A 150 4.61 -16.99 18.42
N ARG A 151 4.57 -18.13 17.74
CA ARG A 151 4.23 -19.44 18.30
C ARG A 151 5.06 -19.74 19.55
N CYS A 152 6.38 -19.61 19.45
CA CYS A 152 7.27 -19.78 20.59
C CYS A 152 6.94 -18.84 21.75
N CYS A 153 6.59 -17.59 21.46
CA CYS A 153 6.20 -16.63 22.49
C CYS A 153 4.97 -17.11 23.27
N PHE A 154 3.97 -17.66 22.58
CA PHE A 154 2.75 -18.19 23.18
C PHE A 154 3.03 -19.44 24.02
N TYR A 155 3.72 -20.42 23.47
CA TYR A 155 4.05 -21.65 24.20
C TYR A 155 4.97 -21.41 25.40
N ASN A 156 5.92 -20.48 25.31
CA ASN A 156 6.77 -20.10 26.45
C ASN A 156 5.97 -19.43 27.58
N ALA A 157 4.84 -18.80 27.24
CA ALA A 157 3.91 -18.28 28.24
C ALA A 157 2.93 -19.34 28.78
N GLY A 158 3.02 -20.60 28.33
CA GLY A 158 2.10 -21.67 28.69
C GLY A 158 0.71 -21.55 28.07
N ILE A 159 0.55 -20.70 27.04
CA ILE A 159 -0.73 -20.39 26.40
C ILE A 159 -0.73 -20.95 24.98
N SER A 160 -1.64 -21.88 24.68
CA SER A 160 -1.81 -22.44 23.32
C SER A 160 -2.90 -21.76 22.51
N GLU A 161 -3.82 -21.07 23.20
CA GLU A 161 -4.92 -20.33 22.60
C GLU A 161 -4.51 -18.89 22.28
N TYR A 162 -5.16 -18.29 21.29
CA TYR A 162 -4.92 -16.90 20.94
C TYR A 162 -5.35 -15.96 22.06
N ASP A 163 -4.43 -15.13 22.48
CA ASP A 163 -4.64 -14.06 23.47
C ASP A 163 -4.16 -12.72 22.90
N ASP A 164 -5.07 -11.75 22.82
CA ASP A 164 -4.75 -10.43 22.25
C ASP A 164 -3.76 -9.65 23.12
N ALA A 165 -3.81 -9.79 24.45
CA ALA A 165 -2.88 -9.08 25.35
C ALA A 165 -1.45 -9.59 25.16
N LEU A 166 -1.27 -10.91 24.98
CA LEU A 166 0.03 -11.51 24.69
C LEU A 166 0.52 -11.12 23.30
N MET A 167 -0.35 -11.06 22.29
CA MET A 167 0.00 -10.60 20.94
C MET A 167 0.43 -9.12 20.96
N GLN A 168 -0.27 -8.26 21.67
CA GLN A 168 0.13 -6.85 21.86
C GLN A 168 1.46 -6.76 22.64
N GLY A 169 1.68 -7.65 23.60
CA GLY A 169 2.95 -7.79 24.33
C GLY A 169 4.11 -8.11 23.36
N PHE A 170 3.90 -9.06 22.45
CA PHE A 170 4.87 -9.38 21.40
C PHE A 170 5.18 -8.16 20.52
N ILE A 171 4.15 -7.44 20.06
CA ILE A 171 4.31 -6.22 19.23
C ILE A 171 5.11 -5.15 19.98
N ARG A 172 4.83 -4.91 21.27
CA ARG A 172 5.60 -3.96 22.09
C ARG A 172 7.05 -4.40 22.24
N ARG A 173 7.31 -5.69 22.48
CA ARG A 173 8.66 -6.25 22.61
C ARG A 173 9.48 -6.06 21.33
N ILE A 174 8.96 -6.41 20.16
CA ILE A 174 9.69 -6.24 18.90
C ILE A 174 9.93 -4.76 18.56
N LYS A 175 9.03 -3.84 19.00
CA LYS A 175 9.23 -2.40 18.89
C LYS A 175 10.40 -1.95 19.77
N SER A 176 10.46 -2.37 21.03
CA SER A 176 11.58 -2.06 21.94
C SER A 176 12.90 -2.57 21.39
N LEU A 177 12.95 -3.81 20.87
CA LEU A 177 14.17 -4.38 20.26
C LEU A 177 14.64 -3.55 19.04
N ARG A 178 13.71 -3.04 18.23
CA ARG A 178 14.06 -2.15 17.12
C ARG A 178 14.60 -0.81 17.63
N ASP A 179 13.92 -0.21 18.59
CA ASP A 179 14.27 1.12 19.12
C ASP A 179 15.63 1.10 19.85
N ASN A 180 15.98 -0.04 20.44
CA ASN A 180 17.30 -0.28 21.06
C ASN A 180 18.40 -0.67 20.04
N GLY A 181 18.07 -0.90 18.77
CA GLY A 181 19.04 -1.33 17.75
C GLY A 181 19.27 -2.85 17.67
N ASP A 182 18.62 -3.65 18.52
CA ASP A 182 18.78 -5.12 18.58
C ASP A 182 18.04 -5.84 17.44
N MET A 183 17.15 -5.15 16.75
CA MET A 183 16.38 -5.69 15.61
C MET A 183 16.47 -4.78 14.39
N LYS A 184 16.81 -5.37 13.24
CA LYS A 184 16.83 -4.65 11.95
C LYS A 184 15.43 -4.20 11.55
N GLU A 185 15.32 -3.01 10.96
CA GLU A 185 14.05 -2.39 10.54
C GLU A 185 13.18 -3.30 9.64
N TRP A 186 13.80 -4.05 8.70
CA TRP A 186 13.06 -4.96 7.83
C TRP A 186 12.44 -6.14 8.61
N LYS A 187 13.17 -6.70 9.59
CA LYS A 187 12.69 -7.82 10.42
C LYS A 187 11.53 -7.36 11.30
N TRP A 188 11.67 -6.18 11.93
CA TRP A 188 10.59 -5.57 12.69
C TRP A 188 9.32 -5.37 11.84
N LYS A 189 9.44 -4.87 10.60
CA LYS A 189 8.28 -4.67 9.70
C LYS A 189 7.57 -5.98 9.39
N ILE A 190 8.32 -7.06 9.12
CA ILE A 190 7.74 -8.37 8.81
C ILE A 190 7.07 -8.96 10.05
N ASN A 191 7.78 -9.01 11.20
CA ASN A 191 7.24 -9.55 12.44
C ASN A 191 5.95 -8.82 12.88
N ARG A 192 5.97 -7.49 12.80
CA ARG A 192 4.78 -6.69 13.10
C ARG A 192 3.63 -7.04 12.15
N LYS A 193 3.89 -7.14 10.86
CA LYS A 193 2.86 -7.49 9.90
C LYS A 193 2.36 -8.92 10.09
N ALA A 194 3.23 -9.86 10.41
CA ALA A 194 2.86 -11.24 10.71
C ALA A 194 1.90 -11.32 11.92
N ALA A 195 2.18 -10.56 12.97
CA ALA A 195 1.28 -10.45 14.12
C ALA A 195 -0.11 -9.89 13.73
N TYR A 196 -0.14 -8.79 12.98
CA TYR A 196 -1.41 -8.20 12.53
C TYR A 196 -2.21 -9.12 11.58
N VAL A 197 -1.56 -9.98 10.80
CA VAL A 197 -2.24 -10.99 9.97
C VAL A 197 -3.02 -11.96 10.86
N LEU A 198 -2.38 -12.50 11.91
CA LEU A 198 -3.05 -13.40 12.84
C LEU A 198 -4.18 -12.72 13.59
N MET A 199 -3.98 -11.49 14.04
CA MET A 199 -5.02 -10.67 14.68
C MET A 199 -6.20 -10.42 13.74
N GLU A 200 -5.96 -10.10 12.46
CA GLU A 200 -7.02 -9.88 11.47
C GLU A 200 -7.83 -11.18 11.24
N ILE A 201 -7.15 -12.32 11.12
CA ILE A 201 -7.83 -13.62 10.96
C ILE A 201 -8.64 -13.98 12.22
N ALA A 202 -8.11 -13.77 13.42
CA ALA A 202 -8.85 -14.00 14.65
C ALA A 202 -10.13 -13.14 14.73
N ASN A 203 -10.08 -11.92 14.23
CA ASN A 203 -11.18 -10.97 14.28
C ASN A 203 -12.19 -11.10 13.11
N THR A 204 -11.77 -11.59 11.94
CA THR A 204 -12.60 -11.53 10.72
C THR A 204 -12.70 -12.86 9.97
N GLY A 205 -11.90 -13.86 10.33
CA GLY A 205 -11.78 -15.16 9.64
C GLY A 205 -10.96 -15.11 8.35
N HIS A 206 -10.60 -13.93 7.88
CA HIS A 206 -9.93 -13.72 6.61
C HIS A 206 -8.82 -12.69 6.71
N PHE A 207 -7.91 -12.70 5.73
CA PHE A 207 -6.84 -11.77 5.62
C PHE A 207 -6.88 -10.98 4.30
N GLN A 208 -6.97 -9.66 4.36
CA GLN A 208 -7.17 -8.82 3.18
C GLN A 208 -5.89 -8.24 2.57
N TRP A 209 -4.70 -8.58 3.04
CA TRP A 209 -3.41 -8.05 2.57
C TRP A 209 -3.40 -6.52 2.42
N ARG A 210 -3.79 -5.83 3.46
CA ARG A 210 -3.74 -4.36 3.51
C ARG A 210 -2.39 -3.88 4.05
N ALA A 211 -1.96 -2.70 3.64
CA ALA A 211 -0.85 -2.04 4.31
C ALA A 211 -1.25 -1.74 5.76
N ILE A 212 -0.40 -2.10 6.72
CA ILE A 212 -0.61 -1.71 8.10
C ILE A 212 -0.59 -0.19 8.13
N LYS A 213 -1.68 0.43 8.59
CA LYS A 213 -1.70 1.86 8.86
C LYS A 213 -0.58 2.14 9.86
N ARG A 214 0.24 3.14 9.59
CA ARG A 214 1.26 3.57 10.57
C ARG A 214 0.53 3.88 11.87
N ASP A 215 1.05 3.35 12.97
CA ASP A 215 0.62 3.76 14.31
C ASP A 215 0.89 5.26 14.42
N ARG A 216 -0.17 6.04 14.43
CA ARG A 216 -0.08 7.49 14.27
C ARG A 216 -0.39 8.23 15.58
N GLY A 217 -0.11 7.57 16.70
CA GLY A 217 0.06 8.25 17.98
C GLY A 217 -1.14 8.96 18.60
N CYS A 218 -2.37 8.71 18.15
CA CYS A 218 -3.58 9.33 18.71
C CYS A 218 -4.61 8.31 19.21
N ASP A 219 -4.17 7.15 19.64
CA ASP A 219 -5.07 6.10 20.11
C ASP A 219 -5.16 6.00 21.64
N SER A 220 -4.99 7.13 22.36
CA SER A 220 -5.42 7.19 23.76
C SER A 220 -6.95 7.03 23.80
N SER A 221 -7.46 6.16 24.68
CA SER A 221 -8.85 5.71 24.72
C SER A 221 -9.89 6.84 24.75
N GLY A 222 -9.55 8.02 25.29
CA GLY A 222 -10.44 9.17 25.40
C GLY A 222 -10.69 9.89 24.07
N ILE A 223 -9.66 10.11 23.27
CA ILE A 223 -9.76 10.83 21.99
C ILE A 223 -10.22 9.92 20.86
N ALA A 224 -9.90 8.61 20.93
CA ALA A 224 -10.32 7.62 19.96
C ALA A 224 -11.85 7.58 19.77
N SER A 225 -12.63 7.67 20.86
CA SER A 225 -14.09 7.70 20.82
C SER A 225 -14.64 8.95 20.12
N VAL A 226 -14.05 10.12 20.37
CA VAL A 226 -14.44 11.38 19.70
C VAL A 226 -14.11 11.30 18.20
N ARG A 227 -12.93 10.78 17.87
CA ARG A 227 -12.52 10.55 16.46
C ARG A 227 -13.50 9.64 15.73
N SER A 228 -13.89 8.51 16.33
CA SER A 228 -14.86 7.60 15.72
C SER A 228 -16.19 8.29 15.45
N LYS A 229 -16.75 8.99 16.44
CA LYS A 229 -17.99 9.75 16.29
C LYS A 229 -17.91 10.82 15.20
N TYR A 230 -16.76 11.53 15.13
CA TYR A 230 -16.55 12.50 14.05
C TYR A 230 -16.56 11.84 12.68
N LEU A 231 -15.82 10.75 12.50
CA LEU A 231 -15.75 10.05 11.21
C LEU A 231 -17.11 9.44 10.83
N GLU A 232 -17.84 8.85 11.77
CA GLU A 232 -19.20 8.36 11.58
C GLU A 232 -20.16 9.47 11.09
N SER A 233 -20.04 10.68 11.67
CA SER A 233 -20.85 11.83 11.23
C SER A 233 -20.59 12.23 9.78
N LEU A 234 -19.35 12.02 9.30
CA LEU A 234 -18.97 12.28 7.91
C LEU A 234 -19.44 11.18 6.96
N GLU A 235 -19.44 9.92 7.42
CA GLU A 235 -20.00 8.78 6.68
C GLU A 235 -21.50 8.95 6.44
N GLN A 236 -22.24 9.39 7.47
CA GLN A 236 -23.67 9.71 7.36
C GLN A 236 -23.97 10.81 6.33
N ARG A 237 -23.00 11.71 6.09
CA ARG A 237 -23.09 12.73 5.03
C ARG A 237 -22.70 12.22 3.64
N ASN A 238 -22.48 10.92 3.48
CA ASN A 238 -22.08 10.26 2.22
C ASN A 238 -20.82 10.86 1.58
N LEU A 239 -19.85 11.32 2.38
CA LEU A 239 -18.58 11.83 1.84
C LEU A 239 -17.71 10.70 1.31
N SER A 240 -16.91 11.01 0.29
CA SER A 240 -15.99 10.01 -0.26
C SER A 240 -14.97 9.57 0.78
N LYS A 241 -14.55 8.29 0.70
CA LYS A 241 -13.53 7.75 1.61
C LYS A 241 -12.24 8.59 1.61
N ALA A 242 -11.82 9.11 0.47
CA ALA A 242 -10.64 9.97 0.38
C ALA A 242 -10.83 11.29 1.16
N THR A 243 -12.05 11.84 1.14
CA THR A 243 -12.40 13.02 1.95
C THR A 243 -12.38 12.69 3.44
N ILE A 244 -12.99 11.56 3.84
CA ILE A 244 -12.99 11.09 5.23
C ILE A 244 -11.56 10.83 5.73
N ASP A 245 -10.69 10.21 4.92
CA ASP A 245 -9.27 10.00 5.27
C ASP A 245 -8.52 11.33 5.46
N LEU A 246 -8.89 12.39 4.73
CA LEU A 246 -8.31 13.71 4.90
C LEU A 246 -8.80 14.39 6.18
N HIS A 247 -10.08 14.25 6.53
CA HIS A 247 -10.63 14.69 7.81
C HIS A 247 -9.96 13.98 8.98
N ASP A 248 -9.74 12.66 8.86
CA ASP A 248 -9.02 11.87 9.84
C ASP A 248 -7.56 12.36 10.01
N TYR A 249 -6.89 12.68 8.91
CA TYR A 249 -5.56 13.28 8.95
C TYR A 249 -5.55 14.60 9.72
N VAL A 250 -6.51 15.49 9.43
CA VAL A 250 -6.61 16.80 10.09
C VAL A 250 -6.91 16.62 11.58
N PHE A 251 -7.85 15.72 11.95
CA PHE A 251 -8.15 15.41 13.36
C PHE A 251 -6.88 15.02 14.12
N ARG A 252 -6.13 14.04 13.62
CA ARG A 252 -4.92 13.54 14.29
C ARG A 252 -3.83 14.60 14.38
N LYS A 253 -3.64 15.39 13.33
CA LYS A 253 -2.66 16.48 13.34
C LYS A 253 -3.08 17.61 14.27
N THR A 254 -4.36 17.88 14.38
CA THR A 254 -4.86 18.85 15.36
C THR A 254 -4.55 18.38 16.78
N ALA A 255 -4.86 17.14 17.14
CA ALA A 255 -4.55 16.58 18.45
C ALA A 255 -3.04 16.66 18.75
N GLU A 256 -2.19 16.25 17.79
CA GLU A 256 -0.72 16.34 17.90
C GLU A 256 -0.23 17.77 18.11
N PHE A 257 -0.79 18.73 17.39
CA PHE A 257 -0.32 20.13 17.42
C PHE A 257 -0.82 20.92 18.63
N THR A 258 -1.99 20.55 19.14
CA THR A 258 -2.58 21.18 20.33
C THR A 258 -2.18 20.47 21.63
N GLY A 259 -1.55 19.28 21.56
CA GLY A 259 -1.17 18.48 22.74
C GLY A 259 -2.37 17.86 23.46
N VAL A 260 -3.49 17.65 22.73
CA VAL A 260 -4.71 17.07 23.29
C VAL A 260 -4.61 15.54 23.26
N ASP A 261 -4.48 14.93 24.44
CA ASP A 261 -4.38 13.47 24.59
C ASP A 261 -5.60 12.84 25.29
N ALA A 262 -6.39 13.62 26.00
CA ALA A 262 -7.57 13.16 26.72
C ALA A 262 -8.78 14.08 26.51
N LEU A 263 -9.98 13.59 26.81
CA LEU A 263 -11.25 14.35 26.69
C LEU A 263 -11.25 15.66 27.48
N LYS A 264 -10.63 15.66 28.67
CA LYS A 264 -10.52 16.85 29.51
C LYS A 264 -9.76 17.99 28.84
N ASP A 265 -8.78 17.64 27.96
CA ASP A 265 -7.91 18.60 27.30
C ASP A 265 -8.65 19.37 26.21
N LEU A 266 -9.74 18.81 25.65
CA LEU A 266 -10.59 19.46 24.66
C LEU A 266 -11.28 20.71 25.21
N LYS A 267 -11.66 20.72 26.52
CA LYS A 267 -12.27 21.87 27.18
C LYS A 267 -11.28 23.01 27.37
N SER A 268 -9.99 22.71 27.46
CA SER A 268 -8.92 23.71 27.64
C SER A 268 -8.46 24.37 26.35
N LEU A 269 -9.01 23.97 25.18
CA LEU A 269 -8.66 24.58 23.92
C LEU A 269 -8.98 26.08 23.90
N SER A 270 -8.00 26.87 23.54
CA SER A 270 -8.08 28.33 23.46
C SER A 270 -7.82 28.84 22.05
N PRO A 271 -8.24 30.07 21.70
CA PRO A 271 -7.88 30.69 20.42
C PRO A 271 -6.38 30.66 20.11
N GLN A 272 -5.55 30.86 21.14
CA GLN A 272 -4.09 30.85 21.02
C GLN A 272 -3.58 29.43 20.62
N THR A 273 -4.11 28.39 21.26
CA THR A 273 -3.75 27.00 20.93
C THR A 273 -4.12 26.66 19.49
N ILE A 274 -5.29 27.14 19.03
CA ILE A 274 -5.71 26.94 17.63
C ILE A 274 -4.80 27.68 16.66
N GLN A 275 -4.38 28.92 16.95
CA GLN A 275 -3.43 29.65 16.12
C GLN A 275 -2.06 28.96 16.03
N ILE A 276 -1.57 28.40 17.13
CA ILE A 276 -0.35 27.58 17.14
C ILE A 276 -0.52 26.37 16.21
N ALA A 277 -1.66 25.68 16.25
CA ALA A 277 -1.94 24.57 15.35
C ALA A 277 -1.97 25.04 13.88
N VAL A 278 -2.58 26.18 13.54
CA VAL A 278 -2.58 26.75 12.20
C VAL A 278 -1.16 27.04 11.72
N THR A 279 -0.31 27.62 12.58
CA THR A 279 1.11 27.89 12.26
C THR A 279 1.89 26.58 12.00
N LYS A 280 1.67 25.55 12.82
CA LYS A 280 2.29 24.24 12.62
C LYS A 280 1.83 23.57 11.30
N PHE A 281 0.54 23.70 10.94
CA PHE A 281 0.06 23.27 9.63
C PHE A 281 0.74 24.03 8.49
N ALA A 282 0.91 25.34 8.61
CA ALA A 282 1.60 26.16 7.60
C ALA A 282 3.07 25.77 7.45
N GLY A 283 3.72 25.31 8.53
CA GLY A 283 5.11 24.81 8.49
C GLY A 283 5.29 23.48 7.74
N ILE A 284 4.25 22.65 7.65
CA ILE A 284 4.32 21.33 7.00
C ILE A 284 3.57 21.26 5.66
N CYS A 285 2.75 22.25 5.34
CA CYS A 285 1.88 22.27 4.16
C CYS A 285 2.16 23.49 3.28
N ASN A 286 2.13 23.29 1.97
CA ASN A 286 2.15 24.42 1.04
C ASN A 286 0.80 25.17 1.07
N ARG A 287 0.78 26.39 0.53
CA ARG A 287 -0.40 27.29 0.54
C ARG A 287 -1.64 26.65 -0.11
N ARG A 288 -1.47 25.84 -1.17
CA ARG A 288 -2.59 25.13 -1.83
C ARG A 288 -3.19 24.04 -0.92
N SER A 289 -2.35 23.29 -0.21
CA SER A 289 -2.82 22.29 0.77
C SER A 289 -3.51 22.96 1.96
N MET A 290 -2.99 24.10 2.42
CA MET A 290 -3.64 24.91 3.46
C MET A 290 -5.06 25.34 3.08
N ALA A 291 -5.29 25.73 1.83
CA ALA A 291 -6.63 26.08 1.33
C ALA A 291 -7.63 24.91 1.40
N THR A 292 -7.14 23.67 1.40
CA THR A 292 -7.97 22.46 1.56
C THR A 292 -8.12 22.07 3.04
N ILE A 293 -7.05 22.19 3.82
CA ILE A 293 -7.00 21.76 5.23
C ILE A 293 -7.79 22.71 6.14
N MET A 294 -7.72 24.04 5.93
CA MET A 294 -8.36 25.01 6.82
C MET A 294 -9.90 24.88 6.89
N PRO A 295 -10.64 24.67 5.80
CA PRO A 295 -12.07 24.38 5.87
C PRO A 295 -12.39 23.09 6.66
N ILE A 296 -11.56 22.07 6.52
CA ILE A 296 -11.71 20.80 7.26
C ILE A 296 -11.45 21.04 8.75
N PHE A 297 -10.39 21.78 9.07
CA PHE A 297 -10.07 22.12 10.47
C PHE A 297 -11.20 22.93 11.10
N ARG A 298 -11.77 23.90 10.38
CA ARG A 298 -12.96 24.64 10.83
C ARG A 298 -14.16 23.72 11.07
N SER A 299 -14.42 22.78 10.16
CA SER A 299 -15.50 21.80 10.30
C SER A 299 -15.30 20.90 11.53
N LEU A 300 -14.05 20.51 11.82
CA LEU A 300 -13.72 19.74 13.03
C LEU A 300 -14.01 20.54 14.29
N LEU A 301 -13.57 21.80 14.38
CA LEU A 301 -13.81 22.65 15.56
C LEU A 301 -15.29 22.90 15.79
N ALA A 302 -16.06 23.14 14.73
CA ALA A 302 -17.52 23.26 14.82
C ALA A 302 -18.17 21.98 15.32
N PHE A 303 -17.71 20.80 14.88
CA PHE A 303 -18.18 19.51 15.40
C PHE A 303 -17.88 19.33 16.89
N LEU A 304 -16.67 19.66 17.33
CA LEU A 304 -16.27 19.56 18.73
C LEU A 304 -17.17 20.45 19.61
N HIS A 305 -17.46 21.67 19.18
CA HIS A 305 -18.36 22.58 19.89
C HIS A 305 -19.80 22.06 19.91
N ALA A 306 -20.34 21.66 18.76
CA ALA A 306 -21.69 21.09 18.66
C ALA A 306 -21.88 19.82 19.50
N SER A 307 -20.80 19.08 19.74
CA SER A 307 -20.79 17.90 20.62
C SER A 307 -20.57 18.23 22.11
N GLY A 308 -20.51 19.50 22.50
CA GLY A 308 -20.30 19.96 23.90
C GLY A 308 -18.89 19.63 24.42
N LEU A 309 -17.92 19.37 23.56
CA LEU A 309 -16.55 19.01 23.91
C LEU A 309 -15.63 20.23 24.10
N THR A 310 -16.03 21.40 23.60
CA THR A 310 -15.35 22.69 23.81
C THR A 310 -16.32 23.71 24.38
N GLU A 311 -15.83 24.61 25.22
CA GLU A 311 -16.67 25.63 25.88
C GLU A 311 -17.14 26.71 24.88
N LYS A 312 -16.31 27.02 23.89
CA LYS A 312 -16.58 28.07 22.91
C LYS A 312 -16.43 27.50 21.48
N ASP A 313 -17.15 28.08 20.55
CA ASP A 313 -16.92 27.80 19.13
C ASP A 313 -15.62 28.48 18.66
N LEU A 314 -14.61 27.63 18.43
CA LEU A 314 -13.30 28.06 17.95
C LEU A 314 -13.17 28.01 16.43
N SER A 315 -14.23 27.64 15.71
CA SER A 315 -14.19 27.51 14.24
C SER A 315 -13.89 28.82 13.54
N GLY A 316 -14.35 29.96 14.10
CA GLY A 316 -14.10 31.31 13.60
C GLY A 316 -12.64 31.78 13.69
N VAL A 317 -11.83 31.15 14.56
CA VAL A 317 -10.39 31.48 14.70
C VAL A 317 -9.59 31.01 13.46
N VAL A 318 -10.08 29.99 12.76
CA VAL A 318 -9.41 29.45 11.58
C VAL A 318 -9.81 30.23 10.34
N MET A 319 -8.93 31.10 9.86
CA MET A 319 -9.17 31.89 8.65
C MET A 319 -9.06 31.04 7.37
N GLY A 320 -9.83 31.40 6.36
CA GLY A 320 -9.71 30.83 5.01
C GLY A 320 -8.39 31.25 4.34
N VAL A 321 -7.76 30.34 3.63
CA VAL A 321 -6.58 30.64 2.84
C VAL A 321 -6.99 30.85 1.38
N PHE A 322 -6.88 32.09 0.90
CA PHE A 322 -7.12 32.37 -0.51
C PHE A 322 -5.91 31.93 -1.35
N VAL A 323 -6.18 31.13 -2.39
CA VAL A 323 -5.19 30.74 -3.39
C VAL A 323 -5.69 31.17 -4.76
N GLN A 324 -5.01 32.15 -5.35
CA GLN A 324 -5.28 32.53 -6.73
C GLN A 324 -4.94 31.36 -7.66
N ARG A 325 -5.96 30.81 -8.31
CA ARG A 325 -5.80 29.71 -9.27
C ARG A 325 -5.55 30.27 -10.67
N CYS A 326 -4.41 30.91 -10.86
CA CYS A 326 -3.92 31.32 -12.17
C CYS A 326 -2.80 30.40 -12.61
N SER A 327 -3.11 29.22 -13.09
CA SER A 327 -2.11 28.38 -13.74
C SER A 327 -2.69 27.87 -15.06
N VAL A 328 -1.99 28.15 -16.13
CA VAL A 328 -2.22 27.50 -17.41
C VAL A 328 -2.00 26.00 -17.20
N ALA A 329 -2.92 25.17 -17.67
CA ALA A 329 -2.79 23.73 -17.52
C ALA A 329 -1.58 23.23 -18.32
N ALA A 330 -0.81 22.32 -17.72
CA ALA A 330 0.32 21.70 -18.42
C ALA A 330 -0.18 20.74 -19.50
N TYR A 331 0.43 20.77 -20.68
CA TYR A 331 0.10 19.89 -21.80
C TYR A 331 1.35 19.49 -22.57
N LEU A 332 1.23 18.49 -23.44
CA LEU A 332 2.29 18.02 -24.33
C LEU A 332 2.11 18.62 -25.74
N SER A 333 3.20 19.01 -26.38
CA SER A 333 3.18 19.41 -27.78
C SER A 333 2.64 18.27 -28.69
N GLU A 334 2.12 18.61 -29.86
CA GLU A 334 1.65 17.61 -30.83
C GLU A 334 2.79 16.69 -31.28
N ASN A 335 3.98 17.24 -31.47
CA ASN A 335 5.17 16.46 -31.82
C ASN A 335 5.56 15.49 -30.71
N ASP A 336 5.54 15.92 -29.45
CA ASP A 336 5.79 15.02 -28.32
C ASP A 336 4.75 13.91 -28.21
N GLN A 337 3.47 14.25 -28.43
CA GLN A 337 2.40 13.24 -28.43
C GLN A 337 2.58 12.20 -29.55
N ALA A 338 2.89 12.66 -30.78
CA ALA A 338 3.15 11.76 -31.91
C ALA A 338 4.37 10.85 -31.65
N ASN A 339 5.45 11.45 -31.13
CA ASN A 339 6.65 10.68 -30.75
C ASN A 339 6.35 9.65 -29.65
N LEU A 340 5.64 10.02 -28.58
CA LEU A 340 5.26 9.10 -27.52
C LEU A 340 4.40 7.95 -28.04
N ILE A 341 3.48 8.19 -28.99
CA ILE A 341 2.66 7.15 -29.60
C ILE A 341 3.55 6.13 -30.36
N SER A 342 4.54 6.59 -31.11
CA SER A 342 5.46 5.69 -31.83
C SER A 342 6.32 4.83 -30.87
N GLN A 343 6.68 5.37 -29.70
CA GLN A 343 7.44 4.65 -28.68
C GLN A 343 6.63 3.59 -27.93
N LEU A 344 5.29 3.65 -27.97
CA LEU A 344 4.42 2.70 -27.26
C LEU A 344 4.57 1.26 -27.75
N GLU A 345 5.05 1.04 -28.98
CA GLU A 345 5.23 -0.31 -29.52
C GLU A 345 6.28 -1.12 -28.73
N ASN A 346 7.26 -0.45 -28.14
CA ASN A 346 8.33 -1.06 -27.37
C ASN A 346 8.01 -1.17 -25.85
N GLU A 347 6.86 -0.67 -25.43
CA GLU A 347 6.48 -0.64 -24.02
C GLU A 347 5.69 -1.90 -23.59
N PRO A 348 5.74 -2.26 -22.29
CA PRO A 348 4.87 -3.31 -21.75
C PRO A 348 3.40 -3.05 -22.09
N LYS A 349 2.66 -4.11 -22.44
CA LYS A 349 1.25 -4.03 -22.88
C LYS A 349 0.35 -3.26 -21.93
N ARG A 350 0.57 -3.42 -20.61
CA ARG A 350 -0.13 -2.64 -19.58
C ARG A 350 0.17 -1.15 -19.71
N THR A 351 1.43 -0.76 -19.91
CA THR A 351 1.82 0.64 -20.07
C THR A 351 1.16 1.23 -21.32
N LYS A 352 1.26 0.50 -22.46
CA LYS A 352 0.64 0.90 -23.73
C LYS A 352 -0.87 1.14 -23.57
N ALA A 353 -1.60 0.19 -22.95
CA ALA A 353 -3.05 0.31 -22.75
C ALA A 353 -3.41 1.51 -21.86
N VAL A 354 -2.70 1.70 -20.73
CA VAL A 354 -2.93 2.83 -19.81
C VAL A 354 -2.70 4.18 -20.48
N ILE A 355 -1.59 4.31 -21.22
CA ILE A 355 -1.23 5.58 -21.89
C ILE A 355 -2.23 5.88 -23.02
N LEU A 356 -2.64 4.90 -23.82
CA LEU A 356 -3.64 5.12 -24.89
C LEU A 356 -5.00 5.56 -24.33
N LEU A 357 -5.48 4.93 -23.24
CA LEU A 357 -6.71 5.36 -22.56
C LEU A 357 -6.62 6.80 -22.06
N ALA A 358 -5.47 7.18 -21.49
CA ALA A 358 -5.25 8.53 -21.00
C ALA A 358 -5.10 9.57 -22.14
N MET A 359 -4.36 9.25 -23.21
CA MET A 359 -4.06 10.17 -24.32
C MET A 359 -5.21 10.33 -25.32
N LYS A 360 -5.86 9.21 -25.68
CA LYS A 360 -6.90 9.23 -26.73
C LYS A 360 -8.30 9.46 -26.20
N LEU A 361 -8.60 8.98 -24.97
CA LEU A 361 -9.93 9.14 -24.36
C LEU A 361 -9.94 10.12 -23.17
N GLY A 362 -8.79 10.56 -22.72
CA GLY A 362 -8.70 11.51 -21.61
C GLY A 362 -9.23 10.98 -20.29
N LEU A 363 -9.27 9.66 -20.06
CA LEU A 363 -9.77 9.08 -18.82
C LEU A 363 -8.95 9.51 -17.60
N ARG A 364 -9.64 9.71 -16.48
CA ARG A 364 -8.98 10.03 -15.20
C ARG A 364 -8.25 8.80 -14.64
N ASP A 365 -7.24 9.05 -13.82
CA ASP A 365 -6.50 7.99 -13.08
C ASP A 365 -7.44 7.00 -12.39
N SER A 366 -8.40 7.50 -11.61
CA SER A 366 -9.38 6.68 -10.89
C SER A 366 -10.24 5.82 -11.81
N ASP A 367 -10.61 6.34 -12.98
CA ASP A 367 -11.50 5.65 -13.92
C ASP A 367 -10.72 4.54 -14.64
N ILE A 368 -9.48 4.80 -15.08
CA ILE A 368 -8.60 3.76 -15.65
C ILE A 368 -8.34 2.66 -14.62
N CYS A 369 -7.98 3.01 -13.37
CA CYS A 369 -7.73 2.02 -12.33
C CYS A 369 -8.96 1.17 -11.98
N SER A 370 -10.16 1.71 -12.16
CA SER A 370 -11.41 1.05 -11.80
C SER A 370 -12.11 0.36 -12.97
N LEU A 371 -11.55 0.47 -14.18
CA LEU A 371 -12.15 -0.10 -15.38
C LEU A 371 -12.32 -1.62 -15.24
N THR A 372 -13.54 -2.10 -15.50
CA THR A 372 -13.94 -3.50 -15.39
C THR A 372 -14.23 -4.12 -16.76
N PHE A 373 -14.28 -5.45 -16.82
CA PHE A 373 -14.65 -6.16 -18.04
C PHE A 373 -16.09 -5.84 -18.50
N GLN A 374 -16.99 -5.61 -17.54
CA GLN A 374 -18.42 -5.31 -17.85
C GLN A 374 -18.62 -3.92 -18.46
N GLU A 375 -17.67 -3.01 -18.24
CA GLU A 375 -17.74 -1.65 -18.78
C GLU A 375 -17.29 -1.57 -20.25
N ILE A 376 -16.73 -2.66 -20.81
CA ILE A 376 -16.33 -2.73 -22.23
C ILE A 376 -17.33 -3.53 -23.03
N ASP A 377 -18.05 -2.86 -23.91
CA ASP A 377 -18.96 -3.48 -24.89
C ASP A 377 -18.18 -3.74 -26.19
N TRP A 378 -17.54 -4.90 -26.28
CA TRP A 378 -16.73 -5.33 -27.42
C TRP A 378 -17.52 -5.49 -28.73
N ARG A 379 -18.86 -5.70 -28.63
CA ARG A 379 -19.71 -5.89 -29.80
C ARG A 379 -20.16 -4.56 -30.41
N LYS A 380 -20.28 -3.53 -29.58
CA LYS A 380 -20.75 -2.20 -30.00
C LYS A 380 -19.60 -1.18 -30.04
N ASP A 381 -18.36 -1.61 -29.83
CA ASP A 381 -17.17 -0.77 -29.78
C ASP A 381 -17.32 0.44 -28.86
N LYS A 382 -17.78 0.20 -27.61
CA LYS A 382 -18.04 1.25 -26.63
C LYS A 382 -17.47 0.89 -25.25
N ILE A 383 -17.00 1.91 -24.55
CA ILE A 383 -16.67 1.86 -23.13
C ILE A 383 -17.78 2.62 -22.41
N ARG A 384 -18.47 1.96 -21.47
CA ARG A 384 -19.55 2.54 -20.65
C ARG A 384 -19.17 2.46 -19.19
N LEU A 385 -18.83 3.58 -18.60
CA LEU A 385 -18.42 3.64 -17.20
C LEU A 385 -19.13 4.74 -16.44
N SER A 386 -19.22 4.60 -15.13
CA SER A 386 -19.59 5.68 -14.22
C SER A 386 -18.32 6.26 -13.62
N GLN A 387 -18.10 7.56 -13.81
CA GLN A 387 -16.90 8.25 -13.35
C GLN A 387 -16.79 8.19 -11.81
N LYS A 388 -15.69 7.71 -11.27
CA LYS A 388 -15.51 7.51 -9.82
C LYS A 388 -15.53 8.79 -9.00
N LYS A 389 -15.19 9.92 -9.60
CA LYS A 389 -15.16 11.22 -8.90
C LYS A 389 -16.52 11.91 -8.85
N THR A 390 -17.31 11.78 -9.92
CA THR A 390 -18.56 12.54 -10.11
C THR A 390 -19.81 11.67 -10.05
N GLY A 391 -19.68 10.37 -10.23
CA GLY A 391 -20.81 9.44 -10.35
C GLY A 391 -21.47 9.43 -11.74
N GLU A 392 -21.09 10.37 -12.63
CA GLU A 392 -21.74 10.54 -13.92
C GLU A 392 -21.45 9.40 -14.90
N PRO A 393 -22.46 8.98 -15.68
CA PRO A 393 -22.27 8.02 -16.75
C PRO A 393 -21.47 8.65 -17.89
N LEU A 394 -20.50 7.90 -18.42
CA LEU A 394 -19.69 8.30 -19.56
C LEU A 394 -19.66 7.17 -20.58
N VAL A 395 -19.96 7.50 -21.83
CA VAL A 395 -19.91 6.56 -22.96
C VAL A 395 -18.87 7.07 -23.95
N LEU A 396 -17.84 6.28 -24.18
CA LEU A 396 -16.74 6.59 -25.08
C LEU A 396 -16.60 5.52 -26.18
N PRO A 397 -16.08 5.86 -27.37
CA PRO A 397 -15.81 4.88 -28.39
C PRO A 397 -14.63 3.98 -27.98
N LEU A 398 -14.72 2.69 -28.21
CA LEU A 398 -13.60 1.75 -28.14
C LEU A 398 -12.92 1.72 -29.51
N ILE A 399 -12.01 2.67 -29.73
CA ILE A 399 -11.27 2.74 -30.99
C ILE A 399 -10.35 1.52 -31.16
N PRO A 400 -10.07 1.04 -32.40
CA PRO A 400 -9.32 -0.19 -32.66
C PRO A 400 -7.98 -0.27 -31.92
N ASP A 401 -7.20 0.80 -31.90
CA ASP A 401 -5.90 0.83 -31.23
C ASP A 401 -6.01 0.53 -29.72
N ILE A 402 -7.06 1.06 -29.07
CA ILE A 402 -7.31 0.83 -27.64
C ILE A 402 -7.84 -0.59 -27.44
N GLY A 403 -8.82 -1.01 -28.25
CA GLY A 403 -9.42 -2.34 -28.14
C GLY A 403 -8.39 -3.45 -28.30
N ASN A 404 -7.60 -3.39 -29.38
CA ASN A 404 -6.54 -4.36 -29.64
C ASN A 404 -5.48 -4.39 -28.53
N THR A 405 -5.06 -3.21 -28.04
CA THR A 405 -4.05 -3.13 -26.97
C THR A 405 -4.60 -3.65 -25.64
N LEU A 406 -5.85 -3.37 -25.32
CA LEU A 406 -6.51 -3.92 -24.12
C LEU A 406 -6.60 -5.44 -24.21
N MET A 407 -7.02 -5.98 -25.36
CA MET A 407 -7.12 -7.41 -25.56
C MET A 407 -5.76 -8.09 -25.45
N ASP A 408 -4.72 -7.50 -26.06
CA ASP A 408 -3.36 -8.01 -25.99
C ASP A 408 -2.82 -8.00 -24.54
N TYR A 409 -3.09 -6.94 -23.78
CA TYR A 409 -2.75 -6.90 -22.34
C TYR A 409 -3.50 -7.98 -21.56
N ILE A 410 -4.81 -8.13 -21.77
CA ILE A 410 -5.66 -9.07 -21.03
C ILE A 410 -5.20 -10.51 -21.28
N LEU A 411 -4.92 -10.86 -22.51
CA LEU A 411 -4.56 -12.23 -22.90
C LEU A 411 -3.12 -12.59 -22.51
N ASN A 412 -2.16 -11.67 -22.67
CA ASN A 412 -0.75 -11.99 -22.71
C ASN A 412 0.06 -11.44 -21.52
N GLU A 413 -0.36 -10.36 -20.84
CA GLU A 413 0.42 -9.76 -19.75
C GLU A 413 -0.34 -9.67 -18.42
N ARG A 414 -1.67 -9.63 -18.46
CA ARG A 414 -2.46 -9.49 -17.23
C ARG A 414 -2.23 -10.69 -16.31
N PRO A 415 -1.87 -10.48 -15.02
CA PRO A 415 -1.72 -11.58 -14.09
C PRO A 415 -2.97 -12.46 -14.06
N LYS A 416 -2.78 -13.78 -14.23
CA LYS A 416 -3.87 -14.75 -14.10
C LYS A 416 -4.29 -14.78 -12.64
N ARG A 417 -5.50 -14.39 -12.37
CA ARG A 417 -6.13 -14.41 -11.05
C ARG A 417 -7.52 -15.03 -11.19
N ASN A 418 -8.14 -15.31 -10.04
CA ASN A 418 -9.50 -15.81 -9.97
C ASN A 418 -10.41 -15.12 -11.01
N ALA A 419 -11.17 -15.91 -11.79
CA ALA A 419 -12.01 -15.45 -12.89
C ALA A 419 -13.05 -14.39 -12.49
N HIS A 420 -13.43 -14.34 -11.22
CA HIS A 420 -14.39 -13.37 -10.68
C HIS A 420 -13.82 -11.99 -10.37
N TYR A 421 -12.51 -11.76 -10.57
CA TYR A 421 -11.91 -10.45 -10.29
C TYR A 421 -12.19 -9.47 -11.43
N PRO A 422 -13.06 -8.45 -11.23
CA PRO A 422 -13.68 -7.72 -12.34
C PRO A 422 -12.77 -6.70 -13.01
N TYR A 423 -11.70 -6.25 -12.35
CA TYR A 423 -10.86 -5.15 -12.83
C TYR A 423 -9.91 -5.58 -13.94
N ILE A 424 -9.77 -4.76 -14.98
CA ILE A 424 -8.85 -5.00 -16.08
C ILE A 424 -7.41 -4.80 -15.60
N PHE A 425 -7.10 -3.65 -14.99
CA PHE A 425 -5.74 -3.31 -14.60
C PHE A 425 -5.39 -3.78 -13.19
N LEU A 426 -4.37 -4.63 -13.11
CA LEU A 426 -3.88 -5.20 -11.87
C LEU A 426 -2.44 -4.77 -11.59
N ARG A 427 -2.04 -4.85 -10.32
CA ARG A 427 -0.63 -4.73 -9.91
C ARG A 427 0.17 -5.91 -10.46
N LYS A 428 1.46 -5.71 -10.77
CA LYS A 428 2.36 -6.79 -11.26
C LYS A 428 2.78 -7.77 -10.17
N GLN A 429 2.67 -7.36 -8.92
CA GLN A 429 3.07 -8.18 -7.77
C GLN A 429 1.84 -8.75 -7.05
N ALA A 430 1.98 -9.99 -6.57
CA ALA A 430 0.98 -10.60 -5.71
C ALA A 430 0.66 -9.69 -4.49
N PRO A 431 -0.57 -9.66 -4.06
CA PRO A 431 -1.74 -10.47 -4.46
C PRO A 431 -2.49 -9.96 -5.70
N TYR A 432 -1.83 -9.29 -6.61
CA TYR A 432 -2.39 -8.80 -7.88
C TYR A 432 -3.66 -7.96 -7.73
N ASN A 433 -3.70 -7.16 -6.68
CA ASN A 433 -4.83 -6.29 -6.40
C ASN A 433 -5.03 -5.28 -7.53
N LYS A 434 -6.24 -4.70 -7.58
CA LYS A 434 -6.58 -3.57 -8.42
C LYS A 434 -5.47 -2.52 -8.40
N LEU A 435 -5.14 -1.97 -9.55
CA LEU A 435 -4.20 -0.85 -9.65
C LEU A 435 -4.73 0.34 -8.85
N SER A 436 -3.91 0.94 -8.01
CA SER A 436 -4.33 2.05 -7.13
C SER A 436 -4.16 3.42 -7.77
N SER A 437 -3.20 3.55 -8.69
CA SER A 437 -2.94 4.76 -9.47
C SER A 437 -2.14 4.43 -10.72
N VAL A 438 -2.41 5.10 -11.81
CA VAL A 438 -1.62 5.03 -13.05
C VAL A 438 -0.48 6.05 -13.06
N TYR A 439 -0.41 6.96 -12.07
CA TYR A 439 0.63 7.98 -12.00
C TYR A 439 2.06 7.42 -12.14
N PRO A 440 2.45 6.34 -11.42
CA PRO A 440 3.80 5.78 -11.56
C PRO A 440 4.09 5.26 -12.97
N ILE A 441 3.09 4.76 -13.69
CA ILE A 441 3.22 4.28 -15.07
C ILE A 441 3.45 5.48 -16.00
N CYS A 442 2.58 6.49 -15.89
CA CYS A 442 2.68 7.72 -16.69
C CYS A 442 4.01 8.47 -16.46
N SER A 443 4.38 8.67 -15.19
CA SER A 443 5.61 9.38 -14.83
C SER A 443 6.85 8.66 -15.35
N LYS A 444 6.93 7.34 -15.15
CA LYS A 444 8.06 6.53 -15.65
C LYS A 444 8.15 6.56 -17.17
N PHE A 445 7.03 6.49 -17.87
CA PHE A 445 6.98 6.54 -19.32
C PHE A 445 7.49 7.89 -19.86
N LEU A 446 7.03 9.02 -19.29
CA LEU A 446 7.50 10.35 -19.68
C LEU A 446 8.99 10.57 -19.35
N GLU A 447 9.47 10.05 -18.22
CA GLU A 447 10.87 10.15 -17.82
C GLU A 447 11.79 9.33 -18.75
N LEU A 448 11.37 8.12 -19.11
CA LEU A 448 12.11 7.25 -20.02
C LEU A 448 12.33 7.91 -21.39
N HIS A 449 11.29 8.55 -21.92
CA HIS A 449 11.33 9.22 -23.21
C HIS A 449 11.75 10.70 -23.11
N LYS A 450 12.17 11.17 -21.93
CA LYS A 450 12.69 12.52 -21.66
C LYS A 450 11.74 13.65 -22.12
N VAL A 451 10.44 13.39 -22.14
CA VAL A 451 9.43 14.36 -22.54
C VAL A 451 9.05 15.26 -21.36
N LYS A 452 9.04 16.56 -21.59
CA LYS A 452 8.66 17.56 -20.60
C LYS A 452 7.38 18.28 -21.04
N PRO A 453 6.42 18.49 -20.13
CA PRO A 453 5.22 19.24 -20.46
C PRO A 453 5.53 20.74 -20.65
N ILE A 454 4.73 21.38 -21.48
CA ILE A 454 4.65 22.84 -21.58
C ILE A 454 3.85 23.34 -20.38
N ASN A 455 4.24 24.46 -19.78
CA ASN A 455 3.56 25.13 -18.67
C ASN A 455 3.41 24.30 -17.39
N GLY A 456 4.45 23.60 -16.95
CA GLY A 456 4.43 22.94 -15.64
C GLY A 456 5.22 21.66 -15.53
N THR A 457 4.97 20.91 -14.46
CA THR A 457 5.69 19.67 -14.11
C THR A 457 4.77 18.46 -13.96
N ALA A 458 3.54 18.53 -14.50
CA ALA A 458 2.57 17.44 -14.39
C ALA A 458 3.07 16.18 -15.13
N LYS A 459 2.90 14.99 -14.54
CA LYS A 459 3.39 13.71 -15.09
C LYS A 459 2.35 12.57 -15.05
N GLY A 460 1.14 12.82 -14.57
CA GLY A 460 0.09 11.80 -14.43
C GLY A 460 -0.90 11.80 -15.59
N ALA A 461 -1.97 10.99 -15.45
CA ALA A 461 -3.05 10.91 -16.44
C ALA A 461 -3.68 12.28 -16.78
N HIS A 462 -3.68 13.21 -15.83
CA HIS A 462 -4.17 14.56 -16.09
C HIS A 462 -3.38 15.32 -17.15
N LEU A 463 -2.06 15.11 -17.26
CA LEU A 463 -1.26 15.71 -18.33
C LEU A 463 -1.76 15.27 -19.71
N PHE A 464 -1.99 13.98 -19.90
CA PHE A 464 -2.52 13.45 -21.16
C PHE A 464 -3.93 13.95 -21.46
N ARG A 465 -4.78 14.04 -20.42
CA ARG A 465 -6.11 14.62 -20.55
C ARG A 465 -6.08 16.08 -20.95
N TYR A 466 -5.22 16.91 -20.37
CA TYR A 466 -5.03 18.30 -20.78
C TYR A 466 -4.48 18.40 -22.22
N SER A 467 -3.57 17.50 -22.59
CA SER A 467 -3.03 17.44 -23.97
C SER A 467 -4.12 17.10 -25.00
N LEU A 468 -5.04 16.18 -24.63
CA LEU A 468 -6.21 15.88 -25.45
C LEU A 468 -7.10 17.12 -25.64
N VAL A 469 -7.40 17.83 -24.54
CA VAL A 469 -8.22 19.05 -24.62
C VAL A 469 -7.57 20.10 -25.49
N HIS A 470 -6.26 20.35 -25.31
CA HIS A 470 -5.51 21.29 -26.14
C HIS A 470 -5.62 20.95 -27.63
N ARG A 471 -5.47 19.68 -27.99
CA ARG A 471 -5.62 19.19 -29.36
C ARG A 471 -7.04 19.37 -29.92
N LEU A 472 -8.08 19.09 -29.08
CA LEU A 472 -9.49 19.29 -29.48
C LEU A 472 -9.81 20.77 -29.69
N LEU A 473 -9.30 21.64 -28.83
CA LEU A 473 -9.44 23.10 -28.98
C LEU A 473 -8.73 23.60 -30.24
N ALA A 474 -7.48 23.17 -30.49
CA ALA A 474 -6.76 23.50 -31.71
C ALA A 474 -7.49 23.03 -32.99
N ALA A 475 -8.17 21.88 -32.92
CA ALA A 475 -9.05 21.38 -33.98
C ALA A 475 -10.43 22.08 -34.04
N LYS A 476 -10.63 23.16 -33.25
CA LYS A 476 -11.88 23.94 -33.18
C LYS A 476 -13.13 23.11 -32.82
N VAL A 477 -12.96 22.04 -32.06
CA VAL A 477 -14.10 21.25 -31.55
C VAL A 477 -14.90 22.11 -30.57
N PRO A 478 -16.25 22.18 -30.68
CA PRO A 478 -17.07 22.98 -29.79
C PRO A 478 -16.84 22.60 -28.33
N HIS A 479 -16.76 23.61 -27.45
CA HIS A 479 -16.48 23.44 -26.02
C HIS A 479 -17.44 22.47 -25.34
N GLN A 480 -18.73 22.52 -25.70
CA GLN A 480 -19.73 21.60 -25.16
C GLN A 480 -19.39 20.14 -25.44
N VAL A 481 -18.92 19.84 -26.66
CA VAL A 481 -18.51 18.47 -27.05
C VAL A 481 -17.28 18.02 -26.24
N ILE A 482 -16.34 18.92 -26.00
CA ILE A 482 -15.16 18.63 -25.16
C ILE A 482 -15.60 18.33 -23.73
N THR A 483 -16.53 19.14 -23.18
CA THR A 483 -17.12 18.94 -21.85
C THR A 483 -17.80 17.56 -21.73
N ASP A 484 -18.60 17.20 -22.73
CA ASP A 484 -19.31 15.91 -22.76
C ASP A 484 -18.35 14.72 -22.86
N VAL A 485 -17.35 14.78 -23.74
CA VAL A 485 -16.30 13.75 -23.87
C VAL A 485 -15.52 13.57 -22.57
N LEU A 486 -15.28 14.63 -21.84
CA LEU A 486 -14.58 14.59 -20.55
C LEU A 486 -15.49 14.21 -19.38
N GLY A 487 -16.82 14.27 -19.54
CA GLY A 487 -17.80 14.06 -18.46
C GLY A 487 -17.66 15.10 -17.35
N HIS A 488 -17.65 16.39 -17.70
CA HIS A 488 -17.66 17.48 -16.74
C HIS A 488 -19.08 17.91 -16.44
N ILE A 489 -19.43 18.05 -15.16
CA ILE A 489 -20.73 18.54 -14.70
C ILE A 489 -20.73 20.06 -14.56
N SER A 490 -19.65 20.59 -14.02
CA SER A 490 -19.55 22.00 -13.68
C SER A 490 -18.77 22.78 -14.74
N LYS A 491 -19.33 23.89 -15.21
CA LYS A 491 -18.64 24.88 -16.09
C LYS A 491 -17.32 25.38 -15.48
N GLU A 492 -17.21 25.39 -14.15
CA GLU A 492 -15.98 25.75 -13.44
C GLU A 492 -14.83 24.75 -13.69
N SER A 493 -15.19 23.49 -14.01
CA SER A 493 -14.19 22.44 -14.32
C SER A 493 -13.45 22.73 -15.62
N ASP A 494 -14.01 23.59 -16.47
CA ASP A 494 -13.46 23.89 -17.79
C ASP A 494 -12.58 25.15 -17.79
N LYS A 495 -12.59 25.96 -16.73
CA LYS A 495 -11.75 27.16 -16.60
C LYS A 495 -10.26 26.93 -16.90
N PRO A 496 -9.62 25.83 -16.42
CA PRO A 496 -8.22 25.57 -16.75
C PRO A 496 -7.97 25.35 -18.25
N TYR A 497 -8.98 24.93 -18.99
CA TYR A 497 -8.84 24.67 -20.43
C TYR A 497 -8.99 25.95 -21.26
N LEU A 498 -9.86 26.87 -20.84
CA LEU A 498 -10.05 28.14 -21.51
C LEU A 498 -8.75 28.98 -21.55
N SER A 499 -7.91 28.86 -20.54
CA SER A 499 -6.60 29.54 -20.50
C SER A 499 -5.55 28.93 -21.45
N MET A 500 -5.85 27.80 -22.10
CA MET A 500 -4.94 27.14 -23.05
C MET A 500 -5.15 27.59 -24.49
N GLU A 501 -6.24 28.30 -24.78
CA GLU A 501 -6.61 28.73 -26.13
C GLU A 501 -6.06 30.13 -26.47
N GLU A 502 -4.73 30.18 -26.61
CA GLU A 502 -4.02 31.45 -26.89
C GLU A 502 -4.52 32.14 -28.15
N SER A 503 -4.89 31.41 -29.20
CA SER A 503 -5.40 31.95 -30.44
C SER A 503 -6.73 32.70 -30.25
N MET A 504 -7.66 32.14 -29.47
CA MET A 504 -8.93 32.76 -29.14
C MET A 504 -8.75 33.93 -28.19
N LEU A 505 -7.86 33.80 -27.21
CA LEU A 505 -7.52 34.91 -26.31
C LEU A 505 -6.93 36.10 -27.08
N ARG A 506 -6.08 35.86 -28.09
CA ARG A 506 -5.56 36.89 -28.97
C ARG A 506 -6.64 37.56 -29.83
N MET A 507 -7.66 36.80 -30.27
CA MET A 507 -8.80 37.39 -30.99
C MET A 507 -9.68 38.27 -30.08
N CYS A 508 -9.71 37.99 -28.76
CA CYS A 508 -10.40 38.84 -27.78
C CYS A 508 -9.55 40.05 -27.32
N ALA A 509 -8.27 40.07 -27.67
CA ALA A 509 -7.42 41.20 -27.31
C ALA A 509 -7.89 42.48 -28.04
N LEU A 510 -8.04 43.57 -27.30
CA LEU A 510 -8.33 44.86 -27.88
C LEU A 510 -7.16 45.27 -28.81
N ASP A 511 -7.49 45.78 -29.99
CA ASP A 511 -6.49 46.38 -30.86
C ASP A 511 -5.91 47.63 -30.20
N LEU A 512 -4.68 47.54 -29.78
CA LEU A 512 -3.95 48.62 -29.17
C LEU A 512 -3.18 49.49 -30.20
N SER A 513 -3.33 49.22 -31.49
CA SER A 513 -2.63 49.96 -32.55
C SER A 513 -3.02 51.42 -32.59
N ALA A 514 -4.23 51.79 -32.12
CA ALA A 514 -4.71 53.15 -31.99
C ALA A 514 -4.22 53.87 -30.72
N ILE A 515 -3.68 53.15 -29.75
CA ILE A 515 -3.10 53.68 -28.52
C ILE A 515 -1.60 53.85 -28.78
N GLY A 516 -1.17 55.07 -29.06
CA GLY A 516 0.25 55.35 -29.29
C GLY A 516 1.15 54.73 -28.23
N ARG A 517 2.34 54.26 -28.62
CA ARG A 517 3.33 53.65 -27.70
C ARG A 517 3.59 54.61 -26.54
N VAL A 518 3.00 54.36 -25.37
CA VAL A 518 3.41 54.99 -24.13
C VAL A 518 4.79 54.43 -23.79
N SER A 519 5.83 55.21 -24.09
CA SER A 519 7.16 54.90 -23.61
C SER A 519 7.15 55.07 -22.08
N TRP A 520 7.22 53.99 -21.36
CA TRP A 520 7.57 54.01 -19.95
C TRP A 520 9.03 54.48 -19.85
N ARG A 521 9.22 55.78 -19.66
CA ARG A 521 10.50 56.27 -19.13
C ARG A 521 10.56 55.84 -17.68
N GLY A 522 11.40 54.84 -17.39
CA GLY A 522 11.77 54.51 -16.04
C GLY A 522 12.27 55.80 -15.38
N GLY A 523 11.55 56.27 -14.38
CA GLY A 523 12.07 57.29 -13.48
C GLY A 523 13.25 56.68 -12.74
N ALA A 524 14.46 57.20 -13.01
CA ALA A 524 15.57 57.00 -12.10
C ALA A 524 15.13 57.65 -10.78
N ALA A 525 15.11 56.87 -9.71
CA ALA A 525 15.10 57.41 -8.37
C ALA A 525 16.52 57.98 -8.13
N ASP A 526 16.65 59.27 -8.18
CA ASP A 526 17.75 59.98 -7.52
C ASP A 526 17.43 60.07 -6.02
N ASP A 527 18.48 59.79 -5.21
CA ASP A 527 18.70 59.89 -3.78
C ASP A 527 18.23 58.76 -2.91
#